data_daa2d2fd1f2742be657679f8d75e58ac
#
_entry.id   daa2d2fd1f2742be657679f8d75e58ac
#
_cell.length_a   1.000
_cell.length_b   1.000
_cell.length_c   1.000
_cell.angle_alpha   90.00
_cell.angle_beta   90.00
_cell.angle_gamma   90.00
#
_symmetry.space_group_name_H-M   'P 1'
#
loop_
_entity.id
_entity.type
_entity.pdbx_description
1 polymer ?
#
loop_
_entity_poly.entity_id
_entity_poly.type
_entity_poly.pdbx_seq_one_letter_code
_entity_poly.pdbx_strand_id
1 'polypeptide(L)'
;MAEHQPRAPVEVTSGQPPADSIPWTNALFEQPWWLESVAPGAWGEAVVRRGDQVVARLPYAYRRPLGMTVIAQPPFTQTLGPWLAPADGKYARRLETEMKLLGQLIELLPPCQYFRQCFATSMTNWLPFHWAGFQATVRYTYRIEDLSDLDRVRSGFQEHVRRGIRKASSVLEVNHDLPLDELLRLDAETYARQGLPAPYTHDAVRRLDAACAMRNARRILGAVDRDGRTHAALYVAWDAGTLYALIAARDAQLQTPGATTLLYWEAIRLASEVSRVFDFEGSMLRPIEHYFRGFGGRQTSYFCVWKARPAARIALGARSAREALGRRMRRG
;
A
#
# COMPACT_ATOMS: atom_id res chain seq x y z
N MET A 1 3.87 49.65 10.64
CA MET A 1 5.13 48.85 10.80
C MET A 1 4.73 47.53 11.42
N ALA A 2 4.65 46.50 10.63
CA ALA A 2 4.39 45.12 11.16
C ALA A 2 5.71 44.50 11.53
N GLU A 3 5.89 44.21 12.83
CA GLU A 3 7.06 43.54 13.36
C GLU A 3 7.22 42.15 12.73
N HIS A 4 8.35 41.99 12.10
CA HIS A 4 8.80 40.74 11.52
C HIS A 4 9.29 39.83 12.66
N GLN A 5 8.42 38.96 13.21
CA GLN A 5 8.87 37.93 14.14
C GLN A 5 9.86 37.00 13.42
N PRO A 6 11.04 36.74 13.98
CA PRO A 6 11.99 35.80 13.41
C PRO A 6 11.37 34.40 13.39
N ARG A 7 11.35 33.76 12.21
CA ARG A 7 10.91 32.38 12.05
C ARG A 7 11.86 31.46 12.84
N ALA A 8 11.31 30.63 13.70
CA ALA A 8 12.05 29.62 14.44
C ALA A 8 12.90 28.74 13.49
N PRO A 9 14.09 28.34 13.90
CA PRO A 9 14.98 27.51 13.09
C PRO A 9 14.32 26.20 12.73
N VAL A 10 14.53 25.75 11.50
CA VAL A 10 14.09 24.45 11.01
C VAL A 10 15.09 23.41 11.50
N GLU A 11 14.69 22.58 12.45
CA GLU A 11 15.48 21.43 12.86
C GLU A 11 15.29 20.28 11.87
N VAL A 12 16.42 19.75 11.43
CA VAL A 12 16.53 18.71 10.43
C VAL A 12 17.05 17.46 11.12
N THR A 13 16.19 16.45 11.28
CA THR A 13 16.62 15.16 11.83
C THR A 13 16.35 14.05 10.84
N SER A 14 17.41 13.30 10.50
CA SER A 14 17.32 11.96 9.92
C SER A 14 17.58 10.97 11.07
N GLY A 15 16.56 10.20 11.45
CA GLY A 15 16.67 9.24 12.54
C GLY A 15 15.51 8.26 12.53
N GLN A 16 15.68 7.14 13.20
CA GLN A 16 14.62 6.17 13.42
C GLN A 16 13.67 6.74 14.50
N PRO A 17 12.40 6.99 14.20
CA PRO A 17 11.45 7.50 15.20
C PRO A 17 11.11 6.41 16.22
N PRO A 18 10.53 6.78 17.38
CA PRO A 18 10.03 5.82 18.34
C PRO A 18 9.00 4.88 17.70
N ALA A 19 8.97 3.62 18.16
CA ALA A 19 8.11 2.55 17.63
C ALA A 19 6.61 2.77 17.85
N ASP A 20 6.21 3.87 18.46
CA ASP A 20 4.83 4.20 18.81
C ASP A 20 4.05 4.77 17.61
N SER A 21 2.73 4.59 17.68
CA SER A 21 1.81 5.14 16.69
C SER A 21 1.89 6.66 16.62
N ILE A 22 1.87 7.20 15.39
CA ILE A 22 1.85 8.64 15.15
C ILE A 22 0.39 9.04 14.85
N PRO A 23 -0.30 9.71 15.77
CA PRO A 23 -1.76 9.92 15.66
C PRO A 23 -2.15 10.94 14.58
N TRP A 24 -1.25 11.80 14.13
CA TRP A 24 -1.53 12.84 13.14
C TRP A 24 -1.34 12.39 11.68
N THR A 25 -0.68 11.27 11.44
CA THR A 25 -0.69 10.63 10.12
C THR A 25 -1.68 9.48 10.15
N ASN A 26 -2.87 9.64 9.67
CA ASN A 26 -3.89 8.59 9.65
C ASN A 26 -3.68 7.56 8.54
N ALA A 27 -2.44 7.42 8.02
CA ALA A 27 -2.11 6.48 6.98
C ALA A 27 -1.44 5.24 7.59
N LEU A 28 -2.09 4.09 7.48
CA LEU A 28 -1.62 2.81 7.99
C LEU A 28 -0.16 2.54 7.63
N PHE A 29 0.18 2.71 6.37
CA PHE A 29 1.50 2.41 5.82
C PHE A 29 2.61 3.35 6.30
N GLU A 30 2.26 4.49 6.86
CA GLU A 30 3.21 5.49 7.38
C GLU A 30 3.50 5.33 8.86
N GLN A 31 2.82 4.41 9.54
CA GLN A 31 3.02 4.17 10.97
C GLN A 31 4.39 3.54 11.23
N PRO A 32 5.12 3.99 12.25
CA PRO A 32 6.42 3.41 12.62
C PRO A 32 6.35 1.90 12.86
N TRP A 33 5.33 1.44 13.57
CA TRP A 33 5.13 0.02 13.84
C TRP A 33 4.87 -0.81 12.57
N TRP A 34 4.19 -0.21 11.55
CA TRP A 34 4.02 -0.85 10.24
C TRP A 34 5.37 -1.02 9.56
N LEU A 35 6.12 0.08 9.46
CA LEU A 35 7.43 0.07 8.80
C LEU A 35 8.41 -0.88 9.49
N GLU A 36 8.41 -0.93 10.83
CA GLU A 36 9.23 -1.87 11.58
C GLU A 36 8.84 -3.32 11.30
N SER A 37 7.54 -3.62 11.11
CA SER A 37 7.08 -4.97 10.81
C SER A 37 7.48 -5.46 9.41
N VAL A 38 7.46 -4.58 8.39
CA VAL A 38 7.71 -4.92 6.98
C VAL A 38 9.16 -4.68 6.53
N ALA A 39 9.90 -3.84 7.25
CA ALA A 39 11.31 -3.50 6.98
C ALA A 39 12.08 -3.33 8.30
N PRO A 40 12.21 -4.37 9.16
CA PRO A 40 12.78 -4.28 10.50
C PRO A 40 14.20 -3.72 10.46
N GLY A 41 14.44 -2.61 11.18
CA GLY A 41 15.73 -1.91 11.25
C GLY A 41 16.22 -1.33 9.91
N ALA A 42 15.39 -1.37 8.85
CA ALA A 42 15.75 -0.95 7.50
C ALA A 42 14.81 0.13 6.94
N TRP A 43 14.39 1.04 7.77
CA TRP A 43 13.57 2.20 7.42
C TRP A 43 14.05 3.46 8.17
N GLY A 44 13.59 4.62 7.73
CA GLY A 44 13.86 5.91 8.34
C GLY A 44 12.88 6.95 7.81
N GLU A 45 13.06 8.18 8.20
CA GLU A 45 12.22 9.28 7.73
C GLU A 45 13.00 10.57 7.54
N ALA A 46 12.60 11.36 6.56
CA ALA A 46 12.93 12.76 6.44
C ALA A 46 11.81 13.57 7.12
N VAL A 47 12.18 14.48 8.04
CA VAL A 47 11.20 15.23 8.85
C VAL A 47 11.55 16.72 8.81
N VAL A 48 10.56 17.55 8.53
CA VAL A 48 10.65 19.02 8.65
C VAL A 48 9.84 19.45 9.86
N ARG A 49 10.46 20.24 10.74
CA ARG A 49 9.85 20.78 11.94
C ARG A 49 9.77 22.30 11.90
N ARG A 50 8.78 22.85 12.60
CA ARG A 50 8.70 24.28 12.95
C ARG A 50 8.52 24.37 14.47
N GLY A 51 9.58 24.70 15.18
CA GLY A 51 9.65 24.45 16.62
C GLY A 51 9.45 22.95 16.88
N ASP A 52 8.62 22.60 17.87
CA ASP A 52 8.36 21.22 18.23
C ASP A 52 7.38 20.48 17.30
N GLN A 53 6.73 21.21 16.37
CA GLN A 53 5.71 20.62 15.49
C GLN A 53 6.31 20.03 14.22
N VAL A 54 5.99 18.77 13.92
CA VAL A 54 6.25 18.17 12.61
C VAL A 54 5.29 18.77 11.59
N VAL A 55 5.82 19.38 10.53
CA VAL A 55 5.03 19.99 9.45
C VAL A 55 5.13 19.27 8.11
N ALA A 56 6.14 18.40 7.97
CA ALA A 56 6.23 17.50 6.83
C ALA A 56 7.04 16.25 7.21
N ARG A 57 6.70 15.11 6.58
CA ARG A 57 7.34 13.83 6.83
C ARG A 57 7.35 13.00 5.54
N LEU A 58 8.48 12.35 5.26
CA LEU A 58 8.63 11.38 4.18
C LEU A 58 9.32 10.15 4.75
N PRO A 59 8.56 9.14 5.19
CA PRO A 59 9.13 7.85 5.60
C PRO A 59 9.66 7.11 4.37
N TYR A 60 10.69 6.30 4.56
CA TYR A 60 11.29 5.48 3.50
C TYR A 60 11.84 4.18 4.08
N ALA A 61 11.77 3.10 3.30
CA ALA A 61 12.49 1.87 3.58
C ALA A 61 13.69 1.75 2.65
N TYR A 62 14.77 1.13 3.14
CA TYR A 62 15.99 0.98 2.36
C TYR A 62 16.58 -0.43 2.48
N ARG A 63 17.42 -0.78 1.52
CA ARG A 63 18.24 -1.99 1.53
C ARG A 63 19.61 -1.67 0.95
N ARG A 64 20.62 -2.48 1.28
CA ARG A 64 22.01 -2.24 0.86
C ARG A 64 22.59 -3.41 0.06
N PRO A 65 22.02 -3.78 -1.11
CA PRO A 65 22.61 -4.82 -1.94
C PRO A 65 23.96 -4.36 -2.49
N LEU A 66 24.99 -5.19 -2.34
CA LEU A 66 26.35 -4.91 -2.85
C LEU A 66 26.89 -3.54 -2.41
N GLY A 67 26.59 -3.10 -1.20
CA GLY A 67 27.02 -1.79 -0.68
C GLY A 67 26.26 -0.57 -1.22
N MET A 68 25.33 -0.76 -2.15
CA MET A 68 24.52 0.32 -2.72
C MET A 68 23.28 0.58 -1.85
N THR A 69 23.03 1.84 -1.50
CA THR A 69 21.77 2.21 -0.85
C THR A 69 20.64 2.30 -1.88
N VAL A 70 19.64 1.47 -1.69
CA VAL A 70 18.42 1.43 -2.52
C VAL A 70 17.24 1.75 -1.63
N ILE A 71 16.57 2.87 -1.88
CA ILE A 71 15.30 3.22 -1.25
C ILE A 71 14.20 2.70 -2.15
N ALA A 72 13.35 1.83 -1.60
CA ALA A 72 12.21 1.26 -2.31
C ALA A 72 11.12 0.92 -1.31
N GLN A 73 9.88 0.83 -1.81
CA GLN A 73 8.75 0.44 -1.00
C GLN A 73 8.93 -0.98 -0.44
N PRO A 74 8.68 -1.18 0.86
CA PRO A 74 8.68 -2.51 1.45
C PRO A 74 7.44 -3.31 0.98
N PRO A 75 7.41 -4.63 1.20
CA PRO A 75 6.22 -5.44 0.95
C PRO A 75 4.98 -4.89 1.67
N PHE A 76 3.81 -5.21 1.19
CA PHE A 76 2.50 -4.86 1.78
C PHE A 76 2.24 -3.36 1.93
N THR A 77 3.05 -2.51 1.33
CA THR A 77 2.97 -1.06 1.47
C THR A 77 2.72 -0.45 0.11
N GLN A 78 1.45 -0.24 -0.24
CA GLN A 78 1.06 0.27 -1.56
C GLN A 78 1.57 1.69 -1.81
N THR A 79 1.37 2.56 -0.83
CA THR A 79 1.78 3.96 -0.86
C THR A 79 2.54 4.32 0.40
N LEU A 80 3.44 5.29 0.32
CA LEU A 80 4.24 5.71 1.46
C LEU A 80 4.58 7.18 1.35
N GLY A 81 3.93 8.01 2.19
CA GLY A 81 4.14 9.47 2.21
C GLY A 81 4.07 10.16 0.85
N PRO A 82 4.60 11.38 0.75
CA PRO A 82 4.88 12.26 1.88
C PRO A 82 3.61 12.70 2.60
N TRP A 83 3.72 12.96 3.90
CA TRP A 83 2.69 13.63 4.67
C TRP A 83 3.08 15.10 4.87
N LEU A 84 2.12 16.00 4.72
CA LEU A 84 2.27 17.43 4.95
C LEU A 84 1.16 17.90 5.88
N ALA A 85 1.51 18.73 6.86
CA ALA A 85 0.52 19.37 7.70
C ALA A 85 -0.38 20.28 6.85
N PRO A 86 -1.68 20.36 7.15
CA PRO A 86 -2.58 21.28 6.48
C PRO A 86 -2.04 22.73 6.54
N ALA A 87 -2.06 23.41 5.43
CA ALA A 87 -1.63 24.79 5.33
C ALA A 87 -2.83 25.71 5.16
N ASP A 88 -2.81 26.85 5.85
CA ASP A 88 -3.85 27.87 5.79
C ASP A 88 -3.63 28.86 4.65
N GLY A 89 -4.69 29.57 4.28
CA GLY A 89 -4.66 30.69 3.35
C GLY A 89 -5.12 30.34 1.93
N LYS A 90 -4.90 31.28 1.00
CA LYS A 90 -5.29 31.14 -0.41
C LYS A 90 -4.52 29.99 -1.07
N TYR A 91 -5.12 29.37 -2.09
CA TYR A 91 -4.59 28.22 -2.80
C TYR A 91 -3.11 28.40 -3.23
N ALA A 92 -2.76 29.53 -3.87
CA ALA A 92 -1.39 29.78 -4.32
C ALA A 92 -0.37 29.74 -3.16
N ARG A 93 -0.71 30.32 -2.00
CA ARG A 93 0.15 30.32 -0.82
C ARG A 93 0.28 28.92 -0.18
N ARG A 94 -0.82 28.16 -0.18
CA ARG A 94 -0.80 26.76 0.28
C ARG A 94 0.10 25.92 -0.62
N LEU A 95 -0.05 26.07 -1.93
CA LEU A 95 0.78 25.37 -2.93
C LEU A 95 2.27 25.72 -2.80
N GLU A 96 2.60 27.01 -2.60
CA GLU A 96 3.97 27.47 -2.35
C GLU A 96 4.56 26.80 -1.08
N THR A 97 3.77 26.75 0.00
CA THR A 97 4.17 26.10 1.25
C THR A 97 4.42 24.60 1.04
N GLU A 98 3.51 23.92 0.34
CA GLU A 98 3.65 22.51 -0.03
C GLU A 98 4.93 22.24 -0.82
N MET A 99 5.17 23.02 -1.89
CA MET A 99 6.37 22.88 -2.72
C MET A 99 7.65 23.12 -1.92
N LYS A 100 7.66 24.08 -1.01
CA LYS A 100 8.80 24.34 -0.12
C LYS A 100 9.06 23.16 0.82
N LEU A 101 8.03 22.63 1.46
CA LEU A 101 8.15 21.49 2.38
C LEU A 101 8.62 20.23 1.64
N LEU A 102 8.09 19.96 0.44
CA LEU A 102 8.54 18.84 -0.39
C LEU A 102 10.02 18.99 -0.79
N GLY A 103 10.45 20.20 -1.16
CA GLY A 103 11.87 20.50 -1.45
C GLY A 103 12.76 20.18 -0.26
N GLN A 104 12.39 20.62 0.94
CA GLN A 104 13.13 20.33 2.17
C GLN A 104 13.18 18.82 2.47
N LEU A 105 12.07 18.10 2.30
CA LEU A 105 12.04 16.64 2.47
C LEU A 105 13.01 15.93 1.51
N ILE A 106 13.10 16.40 0.25
CA ILE A 106 14.00 15.83 -0.76
C ILE A 106 15.47 16.03 -0.36
N GLU A 107 15.82 17.20 0.14
CA GLU A 107 17.18 17.52 0.63
C GLU A 107 17.59 16.64 1.81
N LEU A 108 16.63 16.21 2.63
CA LEU A 108 16.80 15.36 3.81
C LEU A 108 16.90 13.87 3.49
N LEU A 109 16.57 13.45 2.28
CA LEU A 109 16.72 12.05 1.91
C LEU A 109 18.18 11.63 1.95
N PRO A 110 18.49 10.44 2.51
CA PRO A 110 19.85 9.95 2.55
C PRO A 110 20.40 9.73 1.13
N PRO A 111 21.71 9.90 0.91
CA PRO A 111 22.34 9.59 -0.36
C PRO A 111 22.02 8.15 -0.78
N CYS A 112 21.44 7.97 -1.97
CA CYS A 112 21.09 6.66 -2.49
C CYS A 112 21.46 6.53 -3.98
N GLN A 113 21.65 5.30 -4.44
CA GLN A 113 21.90 4.97 -5.84
C GLN A 113 20.60 4.79 -6.62
N TYR A 114 19.55 4.39 -5.92
CA TYR A 114 18.20 4.22 -6.47
C TYR A 114 17.16 4.62 -5.44
N PHE A 115 16.20 5.41 -5.88
CA PHE A 115 14.99 5.76 -5.13
C PHE A 115 13.79 5.37 -5.97
N ARG A 116 12.80 4.69 -5.37
CA ARG A 116 11.49 4.46 -5.95
C ARG A 116 10.45 4.35 -4.86
N GLN A 117 9.47 5.25 -4.89
CA GLN A 117 8.39 5.26 -3.91
C GLN A 117 7.08 5.68 -4.57
N CYS A 118 6.00 4.98 -4.25
CA CYS A 118 4.65 5.35 -4.64
C CYS A 118 4.04 6.21 -3.54
N PHE A 119 3.56 7.39 -3.89
CA PHE A 119 3.04 8.35 -2.92
C PHE A 119 1.58 8.09 -2.58
N ALA A 120 1.13 8.59 -1.44
CA ALA A 120 -0.27 8.55 -1.04
C ALA A 120 -1.18 9.16 -2.13
N THR A 121 -2.40 8.64 -2.28
CA THR A 121 -3.37 9.12 -3.28
C THR A 121 -3.75 10.60 -3.08
N SER A 122 -3.56 11.13 -1.89
CA SER A 122 -3.76 12.55 -1.57
C SER A 122 -2.65 13.45 -2.11
N MET A 123 -1.48 12.90 -2.47
CA MET A 123 -0.36 13.66 -3.01
C MET A 123 -0.55 13.88 -4.51
N THR A 124 -1.02 15.06 -4.87
CA THR A 124 -1.33 15.43 -6.27
C THR A 124 -0.24 16.26 -6.93
N ASN A 125 0.74 16.75 -6.16
CA ASN A 125 1.82 17.60 -6.65
C ASN A 125 3.19 16.92 -6.44
N TRP A 126 3.86 16.57 -7.54
CA TRP A 126 5.21 16.02 -7.51
C TRP A 126 6.26 16.94 -8.15
N LEU A 127 5.90 18.19 -8.51
CA LEU A 127 6.80 19.13 -9.18
C LEU A 127 8.15 19.34 -8.47
N PRO A 128 8.26 19.44 -7.13
CA PRO A 128 9.55 19.55 -6.46
C PRO A 128 10.45 18.34 -6.71
N PHE A 129 9.91 17.15 -6.81
CA PHE A 129 10.65 15.95 -7.20
C PHE A 129 11.12 16.01 -8.65
N HIS A 130 10.28 16.51 -9.57
CA HIS A 130 10.66 16.74 -10.96
C HIS A 130 11.87 17.67 -11.07
N TRP A 131 11.81 18.81 -10.40
CA TRP A 131 12.90 19.79 -10.40
C TRP A 131 14.17 19.24 -9.74
N ALA A 132 14.04 18.34 -8.78
CA ALA A 132 15.17 17.62 -8.20
C ALA A 132 15.68 16.44 -9.08
N GLY A 133 15.17 16.30 -10.30
CA GLY A 133 15.61 15.31 -11.29
C GLY A 133 15.05 13.90 -11.08
N PHE A 134 13.94 13.75 -10.36
CA PHE A 134 13.17 12.51 -10.32
C PHE A 134 12.29 12.38 -11.55
N GLN A 135 11.84 11.17 -11.81
CA GLN A 135 10.84 10.82 -12.81
C GLN A 135 9.61 10.25 -12.11
N ALA A 136 8.46 10.32 -12.74
CA ALA A 136 7.23 9.75 -12.21
C ALA A 136 6.51 8.90 -13.27
N THR A 137 5.76 7.92 -12.79
CA THR A 137 4.74 7.23 -13.55
C THR A 137 3.45 7.23 -12.72
N VAL A 138 2.31 7.23 -13.38
CA VAL A 138 1.01 7.13 -12.73
C VAL A 138 0.65 5.66 -12.55
N ARG A 139 0.14 5.32 -11.38
CA ARG A 139 -0.48 4.03 -11.06
C ARG A 139 -1.92 4.26 -10.62
N TYR A 140 -2.70 3.20 -10.58
CA TYR A 140 -4.11 3.28 -10.23
C TYR A 140 -4.46 2.26 -9.13
N THR A 141 -5.32 2.70 -8.22
CA THR A 141 -6.08 1.85 -7.34
C THR A 141 -7.58 2.03 -7.59
N TYR A 142 -8.40 1.19 -6.97
CA TYR A 142 -9.86 1.31 -6.94
C TYR A 142 -10.29 1.47 -5.50
N ARG A 143 -11.16 2.46 -5.24
CA ARG A 143 -11.60 2.83 -3.89
C ARG A 143 -13.12 2.95 -3.85
N ILE A 144 -13.72 2.45 -2.78
CA ILE A 144 -15.10 2.77 -2.43
C ILE A 144 -15.02 3.81 -1.32
N GLU A 145 -15.32 5.06 -1.67
CA GLU A 145 -15.08 6.24 -0.81
C GLU A 145 -16.27 6.54 0.13
N ASP A 146 -17.43 5.95 -0.15
CA ASP A 146 -18.63 6.12 0.67
C ASP A 146 -19.23 4.74 0.98
N LEU A 147 -19.07 4.33 2.22
CA LEU A 147 -19.54 3.06 2.77
C LEU A 147 -20.80 3.22 3.64
N SER A 148 -21.42 4.40 3.68
CA SER A 148 -22.57 4.70 4.54
C SER A 148 -23.86 3.94 4.11
N ASP A 149 -23.95 3.54 2.84
CA ASP A 149 -25.07 2.80 2.27
C ASP A 149 -24.55 1.59 1.48
N LEU A 150 -24.52 0.44 2.13
CA LEU A 150 -24.03 -0.81 1.55
C LEU A 150 -24.94 -1.36 0.41
N ASP A 151 -26.22 -1.04 0.42
CA ASP A 151 -27.13 -1.44 -0.66
C ASP A 151 -26.83 -0.64 -1.93
N ARG A 152 -26.55 0.66 -1.78
CA ARG A 152 -26.08 1.49 -2.88
C ARG A 152 -24.73 1.01 -3.41
N VAL A 153 -23.77 0.70 -2.52
CA VAL A 153 -22.47 0.12 -2.93
C VAL A 153 -22.69 -1.16 -3.74
N ARG A 154 -23.50 -2.08 -3.23
CA ARG A 154 -23.81 -3.36 -3.90
C ARG A 154 -24.53 -3.19 -5.24
N SER A 155 -25.43 -2.22 -5.35
CA SER A 155 -26.12 -1.90 -6.60
C SER A 155 -25.17 -1.42 -7.69
N GLY A 156 -24.09 -0.75 -7.31
CA GLY A 156 -23.01 -0.30 -8.20
C GLY A 156 -22.11 -1.43 -8.75
N PHE A 157 -22.19 -2.65 -8.20
CA PHE A 157 -21.43 -3.79 -8.72
C PHE A 157 -21.92 -4.22 -10.09
N GLN A 158 -21.02 -4.65 -10.95
CA GLN A 158 -21.38 -5.28 -12.22
C GLN A 158 -22.09 -6.61 -11.98
N GLU A 159 -22.94 -7.03 -12.93
CA GLU A 159 -23.79 -8.22 -12.75
C GLU A 159 -22.98 -9.51 -12.51
N HIS A 160 -21.82 -9.66 -13.13
CA HIS A 160 -20.99 -10.85 -12.90
C HIS A 160 -20.43 -10.92 -11.46
N VAL A 161 -20.17 -9.78 -10.80
CA VAL A 161 -19.75 -9.70 -9.40
C VAL A 161 -20.92 -10.11 -8.50
N ARG A 162 -22.11 -9.50 -8.69
CA ARG A 162 -23.32 -9.86 -7.92
C ARG A 162 -23.68 -11.33 -8.05
N ARG A 163 -23.61 -11.87 -9.27
CA ARG A 163 -23.86 -13.30 -9.54
C ARG A 163 -22.79 -14.19 -8.87
N GLY A 164 -21.51 -13.78 -8.90
CA GLY A 164 -20.43 -14.48 -8.21
C GLY A 164 -20.66 -14.58 -6.71
N ILE A 165 -21.05 -13.46 -6.06
CA ILE A 165 -21.39 -13.41 -4.64
C ILE A 165 -22.56 -14.37 -4.35
N ARG A 166 -23.70 -14.27 -5.08
CA ARG A 166 -24.86 -15.14 -4.86
C ARG A 166 -24.51 -16.62 -4.99
N LYS A 167 -23.74 -16.98 -6.02
CA LYS A 167 -23.34 -18.37 -6.26
C LYS A 167 -22.40 -18.89 -5.16
N ALA A 168 -21.44 -18.09 -4.72
CA ALA A 168 -20.53 -18.49 -3.66
C ALA A 168 -21.27 -18.61 -2.32
N SER A 169 -22.10 -17.63 -1.94
CA SER A 169 -22.84 -17.64 -0.67
C SER A 169 -23.89 -18.75 -0.55
N SER A 170 -24.26 -19.44 -1.63
CA SER A 170 -25.16 -20.61 -1.57
C SER A 170 -24.46 -21.90 -1.12
N VAL A 171 -23.10 -21.93 -1.18
CA VAL A 171 -22.32 -23.16 -0.90
C VAL A 171 -21.14 -22.92 0.04
N LEU A 172 -20.78 -21.66 0.31
CA LEU A 172 -19.69 -21.25 1.19
C LEU A 172 -20.20 -20.32 2.27
N GLU A 173 -19.62 -20.45 3.45
CA GLU A 173 -19.75 -19.52 4.57
C GLU A 173 -18.45 -18.70 4.73
N VAL A 174 -18.57 -17.48 5.30
CA VAL A 174 -17.39 -16.67 5.59
C VAL A 174 -16.94 -16.88 7.01
N ASN A 175 -15.74 -17.43 7.17
CA ASN A 175 -15.02 -17.45 8.43
C ASN A 175 -14.28 -16.11 8.59
N HIS A 176 -14.57 -15.38 9.66
CA HIS A 176 -13.99 -14.05 9.94
C HIS A 176 -12.67 -14.11 10.72
N ASP A 177 -12.23 -15.27 11.13
CA ASP A 177 -10.98 -15.48 11.87
C ASP A 177 -10.25 -16.72 11.37
N LEU A 178 -9.97 -16.74 10.06
CA LEU A 178 -9.20 -17.82 9.44
C LEU A 178 -7.77 -17.83 10.01
N PRO A 179 -7.22 -19.00 10.40
CA PRO A 179 -5.84 -19.08 10.85
C PRO A 179 -4.84 -18.57 9.81
N LEU A 180 -3.83 -17.81 10.27
CA LEU A 180 -2.79 -17.28 9.40
C LEU A 180 -2.07 -18.36 8.60
N ASP A 181 -1.81 -19.51 9.19
CA ASP A 181 -1.15 -20.64 8.50
C ASP A 181 -1.94 -21.15 7.30
N GLU A 182 -3.27 -21.13 7.38
CA GLU A 182 -4.11 -21.51 6.26
C GLU A 182 -4.07 -20.48 5.12
N LEU A 183 -4.05 -19.18 5.45
CA LEU A 183 -3.79 -18.13 4.45
C LEU A 183 -2.45 -18.35 3.76
N LEU A 184 -1.37 -18.60 4.54
CA LEU A 184 -0.02 -18.79 4.01
C LEU A 184 0.09 -20.04 3.12
N ARG A 185 -0.62 -21.12 3.45
CA ARG A 185 -0.72 -22.31 2.61
C ARG A 185 -1.33 -21.97 1.25
N LEU A 186 -2.49 -21.31 1.24
CA LEU A 186 -3.18 -20.91 0.01
C LEU A 186 -2.38 -19.91 -0.82
N ASP A 187 -1.68 -18.99 -0.17
CA ASP A 187 -0.83 -17.99 -0.82
C ASP A 187 0.35 -18.67 -1.54
N ALA A 188 1.03 -19.59 -0.87
CA ALA A 188 2.11 -20.38 -1.46
C ALA A 188 1.63 -21.18 -2.70
N GLU A 189 0.48 -21.82 -2.63
CA GLU A 189 -0.13 -22.54 -3.75
C GLU A 189 -0.48 -21.60 -4.92
N THR A 190 -0.95 -20.39 -4.60
CA THR A 190 -1.28 -19.38 -5.60
C THR A 190 -0.05 -18.97 -6.41
N TYR A 191 1.08 -18.70 -5.76
CA TYR A 191 2.34 -18.36 -6.43
C TYR A 191 2.96 -19.56 -7.16
N ALA A 192 2.94 -20.76 -6.55
CA ALA A 192 3.43 -21.98 -7.18
C ALA A 192 2.72 -22.28 -8.51
N ARG A 193 1.39 -22.15 -8.54
CA ARG A 193 0.59 -22.33 -9.77
C ARG A 193 0.92 -21.31 -10.85
N GLN A 194 1.29 -20.09 -10.48
CA GLN A 194 1.70 -19.05 -11.43
C GLN A 194 3.16 -19.21 -11.90
N GLY A 195 3.93 -20.13 -11.30
CA GLY A 195 5.36 -20.28 -11.54
C GLY A 195 6.18 -19.05 -11.14
N LEU A 196 5.67 -18.27 -10.17
CA LEU A 196 6.28 -17.04 -9.70
C LEU A 196 6.76 -17.21 -8.26
N PRO A 197 7.92 -16.64 -7.88
CA PRO A 197 8.29 -16.51 -6.48
C PRO A 197 7.35 -15.49 -5.80
N ALA A 198 6.96 -15.76 -4.57
CA ALA A 198 6.27 -14.77 -3.75
C ALA A 198 7.16 -13.52 -3.57
N PRO A 199 6.61 -12.30 -3.62
CA PRO A 199 7.38 -11.07 -3.48
C PRO A 199 7.82 -10.79 -2.03
N TYR A 200 7.42 -11.63 -1.10
CA TYR A 200 7.69 -11.56 0.34
C TYR A 200 7.89 -12.96 0.93
N THR A 201 8.44 -13.01 2.14
CA THR A 201 8.59 -14.26 2.90
C THR A 201 7.41 -14.46 3.87
N HIS A 202 7.11 -15.69 4.23
CA HIS A 202 6.11 -15.99 5.26
C HIS A 202 6.44 -15.32 6.60
N ASP A 203 7.73 -15.21 6.95
CA ASP A 203 8.15 -14.50 8.17
C ASP A 203 7.80 -13.01 8.14
N ALA A 204 7.86 -12.37 6.97
CA ALA A 204 7.41 -10.98 6.82
C ALA A 204 5.89 -10.86 7.05
N VAL A 205 5.10 -11.82 6.54
CA VAL A 205 3.65 -11.86 6.79
C VAL A 205 3.37 -12.07 8.27
N ARG A 206 4.07 -13.02 8.93
CA ARG A 206 3.89 -13.29 10.38
C ARG A 206 4.22 -12.07 11.25
N ARG A 207 5.31 -11.35 10.95
CA ARG A 207 5.63 -10.10 11.66
C ARG A 207 4.56 -9.04 11.49
N LEU A 208 4.09 -8.86 10.24
CA LEU A 208 3.03 -7.91 9.93
C LEU A 208 1.73 -8.28 10.65
N ASP A 209 1.34 -9.55 10.59
CA ASP A 209 0.14 -10.06 11.26
C ASP A 209 0.18 -9.81 12.76
N ALA A 210 1.30 -10.15 13.42
CA ALA A 210 1.47 -9.90 14.84
C ALA A 210 1.35 -8.41 15.20
N ALA A 211 1.97 -7.52 14.41
CA ALA A 211 1.91 -6.08 14.62
C ALA A 211 0.49 -5.51 14.43
N CYS A 212 -0.24 -5.99 13.43
CA CYS A 212 -1.62 -5.60 13.17
C CYS A 212 -2.59 -6.18 14.23
N ALA A 213 -2.40 -7.44 14.64
CA ALA A 213 -3.24 -8.12 15.64
C ALA A 213 -3.17 -7.41 16.99
N MET A 214 -1.98 -7.01 17.46
CA MET A 214 -1.80 -6.23 18.69
C MET A 214 -2.58 -4.90 18.71
N ARG A 215 -2.98 -4.40 17.54
CA ARG A 215 -3.70 -3.13 17.36
C ARG A 215 -5.15 -3.31 16.93
N ASN A 216 -5.62 -4.56 16.87
CA ASN A 216 -6.93 -4.91 16.32
C ASN A 216 -7.18 -4.26 14.93
N ALA A 217 -6.14 -4.23 14.10
CA ALA A 217 -6.10 -3.52 12.81
C ALA A 217 -6.02 -4.48 11.62
N ARG A 218 -6.50 -5.73 11.79
CA ARG A 218 -6.50 -6.74 10.72
C ARG A 218 -7.65 -7.75 10.87
N ARG A 219 -7.99 -8.40 9.76
CA ARG A 219 -8.85 -9.59 9.72
C ARG A 219 -8.34 -10.54 8.62
N ILE A 220 -8.47 -11.85 8.86
CA ILE A 220 -8.25 -12.88 7.86
C ILE A 220 -9.59 -13.52 7.58
N LEU A 221 -10.13 -13.28 6.39
CA LEU A 221 -11.41 -13.84 5.96
C LEU A 221 -11.17 -15.12 5.18
N GLY A 222 -11.95 -16.16 5.45
CA GLY A 222 -11.94 -17.44 4.74
C GLY A 222 -13.29 -17.78 4.14
N ALA A 223 -13.35 -18.17 2.88
CA ALA A 223 -14.54 -18.76 2.27
C ALA A 223 -14.49 -20.28 2.43
N VAL A 224 -15.32 -20.83 3.32
CA VAL A 224 -15.23 -22.22 3.81
C VAL A 224 -16.52 -22.97 3.43
N ASP A 225 -16.39 -24.20 2.99
CA ASP A 225 -17.53 -25.07 2.72
C ASP A 225 -18.01 -25.85 3.96
N ARG A 226 -19.08 -26.61 3.81
CA ARG A 226 -19.68 -27.40 4.91
C ARG A 226 -18.77 -28.51 5.46
N ASP A 227 -17.78 -28.93 4.67
CA ASP A 227 -16.77 -29.91 5.09
C ASP A 227 -15.59 -29.26 5.80
N GLY A 228 -15.62 -27.92 6.01
CA GLY A 228 -14.56 -27.16 6.67
C GLY A 228 -13.36 -26.85 5.76
N ARG A 229 -13.47 -27.05 4.43
CA ARG A 229 -12.38 -26.78 3.49
C ARG A 229 -12.38 -25.31 3.05
N THR A 230 -11.22 -24.68 3.06
CA THR A 230 -11.04 -23.27 2.67
C THR A 230 -10.82 -23.13 1.15
N HIS A 231 -11.74 -22.48 0.45
CA HIS A 231 -11.69 -22.26 -1.00
C HIS A 231 -10.93 -20.99 -1.39
N ALA A 232 -10.98 -19.98 -0.51
CA ALA A 232 -10.26 -18.72 -0.69
C ALA A 232 -10.00 -18.08 0.66
N ALA A 233 -8.96 -17.22 0.70
CA ALA A 233 -8.65 -16.41 1.85
C ALA A 233 -8.35 -14.97 1.43
N LEU A 234 -8.64 -14.00 2.31
CA LEU A 234 -8.37 -12.59 2.11
C LEU A 234 -7.85 -11.98 3.42
N TYR A 235 -6.64 -11.47 3.40
CA TYR A 235 -6.07 -10.68 4.47
C TYR A 235 -6.37 -9.21 4.25
N VAL A 236 -6.96 -8.57 5.24
CA VAL A 236 -7.23 -7.14 5.24
C VAL A 236 -6.59 -6.47 6.45
N ALA A 237 -6.13 -5.23 6.29
CA ALA A 237 -5.66 -4.40 7.39
C ALA A 237 -6.19 -2.98 7.23
N TRP A 238 -6.32 -2.25 8.34
CA TRP A 238 -6.95 -0.93 8.31
C TRP A 238 -6.41 0.05 9.34
N ASP A 239 -6.67 1.31 9.08
CA ASP A 239 -6.72 2.40 10.03
C ASP A 239 -8.12 3.04 10.07
N ALA A 240 -8.30 4.10 10.82
CA ALA A 240 -9.60 4.79 10.89
C ALA A 240 -10.04 5.42 9.54
N GLY A 241 -9.13 5.59 8.59
CA GLY A 241 -9.39 6.18 7.28
C GLY A 241 -9.70 5.17 6.20
N THR A 242 -8.94 4.09 6.13
CA THR A 242 -9.00 3.15 5.00
C THR A 242 -8.75 1.71 5.44
N LEU A 243 -9.55 0.79 4.91
CA LEU A 243 -9.30 -0.65 4.93
C LEU A 243 -8.70 -1.08 3.59
N TYR A 244 -7.59 -1.80 3.65
CA TYR A 244 -6.81 -2.28 2.50
C TYR A 244 -6.91 -3.80 2.36
N ALA A 245 -7.10 -4.28 1.14
CA ALA A 245 -7.08 -5.70 0.80
C ALA A 245 -5.67 -6.14 0.37
N LEU A 246 -4.88 -6.72 1.29
CA LEU A 246 -3.43 -6.90 1.12
C LEU A 246 -3.06 -8.21 0.42
N ILE A 247 -3.65 -9.35 0.84
CA ILE A 247 -3.31 -10.67 0.32
C ILE A 247 -4.60 -11.41 0.00
N ALA A 248 -4.77 -11.79 -1.27
CA ALA A 248 -5.87 -12.64 -1.71
C ALA A 248 -5.32 -13.95 -2.27
N ALA A 249 -5.73 -15.07 -1.70
CA ALA A 249 -5.28 -16.40 -2.07
C ALA A 249 -6.46 -17.33 -2.35
N ARG A 250 -6.24 -18.35 -3.18
CA ARG A 250 -7.25 -19.35 -3.52
C ARG A 250 -6.65 -20.75 -3.53
N ASP A 251 -7.43 -21.70 -3.07
CA ASP A 251 -7.09 -23.10 -3.21
C ASP A 251 -6.92 -23.50 -4.69
N ALA A 252 -5.95 -24.35 -4.97
CA ALA A 252 -5.63 -24.78 -6.32
C ALA A 252 -6.64 -25.80 -6.88
N GLN A 253 -7.29 -26.56 -6.03
CA GLN A 253 -8.20 -27.67 -6.38
C GLN A 253 -9.68 -27.27 -6.19
N LEU A 254 -9.98 -26.54 -5.11
CA LEU A 254 -11.33 -26.11 -4.76
C LEU A 254 -11.69 -24.82 -5.51
N GLN A 255 -12.16 -24.95 -6.75
CA GLN A 255 -12.40 -23.79 -7.62
C GLN A 255 -13.86 -23.32 -7.60
N THR A 256 -14.42 -23.02 -6.42
CA THR A 256 -15.77 -22.44 -6.35
C THR A 256 -15.79 -21.04 -6.97
N PRO A 257 -16.56 -20.83 -8.06
CA PRO A 257 -16.69 -19.54 -8.69
C PRO A 257 -17.25 -18.49 -7.73
N GLY A 258 -16.57 -17.35 -7.60
CA GLY A 258 -16.99 -16.26 -6.75
C GLY A 258 -16.52 -16.34 -5.30
N ALA A 259 -15.76 -17.37 -4.87
CA ALA A 259 -15.26 -17.47 -3.49
C ALA A 259 -14.49 -16.22 -3.06
N THR A 260 -13.49 -15.78 -3.83
CA THR A 260 -12.76 -14.53 -3.54
C THR A 260 -13.67 -13.30 -3.64
N THR A 261 -14.65 -13.29 -4.56
CA THR A 261 -15.59 -12.17 -4.73
C THR A 261 -16.49 -12.01 -3.50
N LEU A 262 -16.90 -13.13 -2.89
CA LEU A 262 -17.64 -13.14 -1.62
C LEU A 262 -16.80 -12.51 -0.50
N LEU A 263 -15.51 -12.86 -0.40
CA LEU A 263 -14.60 -12.30 0.62
C LEU A 263 -14.36 -10.80 0.42
N TYR A 264 -14.23 -10.31 -0.82
CA TYR A 264 -14.16 -8.87 -1.06
C TYR A 264 -15.43 -8.13 -0.64
N TRP A 265 -16.60 -8.72 -0.91
CA TRP A 265 -17.86 -8.14 -0.44
C TRP A 265 -17.92 -8.09 1.10
N GLU A 266 -17.50 -9.14 1.77
CA GLU A 266 -17.45 -9.16 3.23
C GLU A 266 -16.42 -8.18 3.79
N ALA A 267 -15.28 -8.02 3.13
CA ALA A 267 -14.28 -7.01 3.50
C ALA A 267 -14.81 -5.58 3.31
N ILE A 268 -15.62 -5.31 2.29
CA ILE A 268 -16.29 -4.01 2.10
C ILE A 268 -17.31 -3.75 3.23
N ARG A 269 -18.05 -4.78 3.67
CA ARG A 269 -18.94 -4.67 4.83
C ARG A 269 -18.16 -4.35 6.11
N LEU A 270 -17.09 -5.10 6.37
CA LEU A 270 -16.20 -4.82 7.51
C LEU A 270 -15.64 -3.39 7.45
N ALA A 271 -15.27 -2.91 6.26
CA ALA A 271 -14.75 -1.55 6.10
C ALA A 271 -15.75 -0.48 6.53
N SER A 272 -17.06 -0.69 6.34
CA SER A 272 -18.08 0.26 6.81
C SER A 272 -18.18 0.36 8.34
N GLU A 273 -17.67 -0.64 9.04
CA GLU A 273 -17.69 -0.69 10.52
C GLU A 273 -16.41 -0.09 11.13
N VAL A 274 -15.25 -0.26 10.46
CA VAL A 274 -13.93 0.05 11.05
C VAL A 274 -13.20 1.21 10.38
N SER A 275 -13.62 1.63 9.19
CA SER A 275 -12.94 2.64 8.36
C SER A 275 -13.96 3.50 7.60
N ARG A 276 -13.48 4.42 6.78
CA ARG A 276 -14.31 5.27 5.92
C ARG A 276 -14.27 4.89 4.45
N VAL A 277 -13.17 4.26 4.04
CA VAL A 277 -12.87 3.92 2.64
C VAL A 277 -12.43 2.47 2.57
N PHE A 278 -12.84 1.77 1.52
CA PHE A 278 -12.27 0.50 1.13
C PHE A 278 -11.33 0.68 -0.07
N ASP A 279 -10.08 0.22 0.03
CA ASP A 279 -9.08 0.26 -1.04
C ASP A 279 -8.70 -1.15 -1.49
N PHE A 280 -8.88 -1.45 -2.78
CA PHE A 280 -8.51 -2.74 -3.38
C PHE A 280 -7.01 -2.92 -3.56
N GLU A 281 -6.18 -1.93 -3.20
CA GLU A 281 -4.75 -1.83 -3.51
C GLU A 281 -4.42 -1.80 -5.01
N GLY A 282 -5.42 -1.87 -5.85
CA GLY A 282 -5.34 -1.72 -7.29
C GLY A 282 -4.36 -2.66 -7.98
N SER A 283 -4.31 -2.56 -9.29
CA SER A 283 -3.30 -3.26 -10.09
C SER A 283 -3.14 -2.60 -11.45
N MET A 284 -1.91 -2.62 -11.97
CA MET A 284 -1.61 -2.27 -13.36
C MET A 284 -1.76 -3.48 -14.30
N LEU A 285 -2.07 -4.66 -13.77
CA LEU A 285 -2.31 -5.88 -14.56
C LEU A 285 -3.76 -5.90 -15.04
N ARG A 286 -3.95 -5.93 -16.36
CA ARG A 286 -5.27 -5.85 -17.00
C ARG A 286 -6.34 -6.81 -16.43
N PRO A 287 -6.05 -8.09 -16.17
CA PRO A 287 -7.05 -9.00 -15.59
C PRO A 287 -7.48 -8.61 -14.17
N ILE A 288 -6.55 -8.14 -13.34
CA ILE A 288 -6.80 -7.74 -11.96
C ILE A 288 -7.54 -6.40 -11.92
N GLU A 289 -7.13 -5.44 -12.76
CA GLU A 289 -7.82 -4.16 -12.94
C GLU A 289 -9.29 -4.39 -13.31
N HIS A 290 -9.55 -5.21 -14.33
CA HIS A 290 -10.89 -5.53 -14.77
C HIS A 290 -11.76 -6.15 -13.66
N TYR A 291 -11.16 -7.00 -12.84
CA TYR A 291 -11.83 -7.61 -11.70
C TYR A 291 -12.22 -6.57 -10.64
N PHE A 292 -11.31 -5.70 -10.23
CA PHE A 292 -11.57 -4.67 -9.22
C PHE A 292 -12.57 -3.62 -9.70
N ARG A 293 -12.47 -3.19 -10.95
CA ARG A 293 -13.46 -2.29 -11.57
C ARG A 293 -14.88 -2.84 -11.53
N GLY A 294 -15.04 -4.16 -11.55
CA GLY A 294 -16.34 -4.82 -11.44
C GLY A 294 -17.08 -4.53 -10.12
N PHE A 295 -16.40 -4.16 -9.07
CA PHE A 295 -17.00 -3.75 -7.79
C PHE A 295 -17.47 -2.29 -7.75
N GLY A 296 -17.43 -1.55 -8.86
CA GLY A 296 -17.95 -0.19 -8.93
C GLY A 296 -17.15 0.85 -8.17
N GLY A 297 -15.94 0.51 -7.67
CA GLY A 297 -15.06 1.45 -7.02
C GLY A 297 -14.56 2.54 -7.97
N ARG A 298 -14.27 3.73 -7.42
CA ARG A 298 -13.69 4.84 -8.15
C ARG A 298 -12.22 4.59 -8.44
N GLN A 299 -11.84 4.70 -9.72
CA GLN A 299 -10.42 4.66 -10.10
C GLN A 299 -9.70 5.89 -9.57
N THR A 300 -8.67 5.69 -8.76
CA THR A 300 -7.88 6.75 -8.12
C THR A 300 -6.43 6.60 -8.53
N SER A 301 -5.87 7.68 -9.08
CA SER A 301 -4.46 7.70 -9.50
C SER A 301 -3.53 8.08 -8.34
N TYR A 302 -2.31 7.57 -8.39
CA TYR A 302 -1.22 7.98 -7.50
C TYR A 302 0.12 7.95 -8.24
N PHE A 303 1.06 8.79 -7.79
CA PHE A 303 2.37 8.88 -8.41
C PHE A 303 3.31 7.79 -7.84
N CYS A 304 4.05 7.14 -8.74
CA CYS A 304 5.23 6.35 -8.39
C CYS A 304 6.45 7.12 -8.88
N VAL A 305 7.18 7.72 -7.95
CA VAL A 305 8.33 8.60 -8.22
C VAL A 305 9.62 7.79 -8.10
N TRP A 306 10.56 8.02 -8.99
CA TRP A 306 11.84 7.30 -8.97
C TRP A 306 13.00 8.14 -9.50
N LYS A 307 14.21 7.83 -8.99
CA LYS A 307 15.47 8.40 -9.46
C LYS A 307 16.55 7.32 -9.39
N ALA A 308 17.37 7.20 -10.42
CA ALA A 308 18.49 6.25 -10.46
C ALA A 308 19.76 6.96 -10.89
N ARG A 309 20.86 6.74 -10.17
CA ARG A 309 22.20 7.15 -10.64
C ARG A 309 22.63 6.30 -11.84
N PRO A 310 23.52 6.78 -12.72
CA PRO A 310 23.90 6.07 -13.94
C PRO A 310 24.30 4.60 -13.72
N ALA A 311 25.14 4.31 -12.74
CA ALA A 311 25.55 2.95 -12.41
C ALA A 311 24.38 2.04 -12.01
N ALA A 312 23.43 2.55 -11.24
CA ALA A 312 22.23 1.80 -10.86
C ALA A 312 21.27 1.58 -12.05
N ARG A 313 21.22 2.52 -13.01
CA ARG A 313 20.44 2.35 -14.25
C ARG A 313 20.96 1.19 -15.09
N ILE A 314 22.29 1.03 -15.22
CA ILE A 314 22.91 -0.08 -15.94
C ILE A 314 22.60 -1.40 -15.25
N ALA A 315 22.77 -1.49 -13.93
CA ALA A 315 22.48 -2.70 -13.15
C ALA A 315 21.00 -3.13 -13.22
N LEU A 316 20.09 -2.17 -13.17
CA LEU A 316 18.63 -2.41 -13.28
C LEU A 316 18.26 -2.83 -14.72
N GLY A 317 18.85 -2.20 -15.74
CA GLY A 317 18.64 -2.56 -17.14
C GLY A 317 19.10 -3.99 -17.43
N ALA A 318 20.28 -4.37 -16.94
CA ALA A 318 20.80 -5.74 -17.06
C ALA A 318 19.91 -6.78 -16.38
N ARG A 319 19.37 -6.47 -15.20
CA ARG A 319 18.43 -7.34 -14.49
C ARG A 319 17.12 -7.51 -15.27
N SER A 320 16.52 -6.42 -15.74
CA SER A 320 15.29 -6.46 -16.54
C SER A 320 15.47 -7.25 -17.84
N ALA A 321 16.62 -7.12 -18.50
CA ALA A 321 16.95 -7.89 -19.68
C ALA A 321 17.07 -9.40 -19.39
N ARG A 322 17.72 -9.78 -18.26
CA ARG A 322 17.81 -11.18 -17.82
C ARG A 322 16.45 -11.78 -17.49
N GLU A 323 15.60 -11.04 -16.79
CA GLU A 323 14.23 -11.46 -16.46
C GLU A 323 13.34 -11.61 -17.70
N ALA A 324 13.51 -10.73 -18.71
CA ALA A 324 12.81 -10.84 -19.99
C ALA A 324 13.28 -12.05 -20.82
N LEU A 325 14.59 -12.33 -20.83
CA LEU A 325 15.17 -13.49 -21.50
C LEU A 325 14.71 -14.79 -20.84
N GLY A 326 14.72 -14.87 -19.50
CA GLY A 326 14.24 -16.03 -18.76
C GLY A 326 12.74 -16.32 -18.97
N ARG A 327 11.91 -15.27 -19.16
CA ARG A 327 10.49 -15.43 -19.52
C ARG A 327 10.28 -15.95 -20.94
N ARG A 328 11.13 -15.54 -21.90
CA ARG A 328 11.10 -16.08 -23.27
C ARG A 328 11.48 -17.55 -23.33
N MET A 329 12.54 -17.95 -22.61
CA MET A 329 13.01 -19.35 -22.55
C MET A 329 12.04 -20.32 -21.84
N ARG A 330 11.09 -19.84 -21.02
CA ARG A 330 10.07 -20.67 -20.36
C ARG A 330 8.75 -20.76 -21.16
N ARG A 331 8.64 -20.06 -22.29
CA ARG A 331 7.46 -20.07 -23.18
C ARG A 331 7.70 -20.77 -24.51
N GLY A 332 8.93 -21.19 -24.81
CA GLY A 332 9.31 -22.11 -25.88
C GLY A 332 9.58 -23.50 -25.31
#